data_4bb3f6b8e3dd1ecd7be4509e300d5f47
#
_entry.id   4bb3f6b8e3dd1ecd7be4509e300d5f47
#
_cell.length_a   1.000
_cell.length_b   1.000
_cell.length_c   1.000
_cell.angle_alpha   90.00
_cell.angle_beta   90.00
_cell.angle_gamma   90.00
#
_symmetry.space_group_name_H-M   'P 1'
#
loop_
_entity.id
_entity.type
_entity.pdbx_description
1 polymer ?
#
loop_
_entity_poly.entity_id
_entity_poly.type
_entity_poly.pdbx_seq_one_letter_code
_entity_poly.pdbx_strand_id
1 'polypeptide(L)'
;MDNKYFNLEKIININFSDRKLLENAFIHRSFLNEHKNSHLRSNERLEFLGDSVLSLITSVYLFKNYPDLKEGDYTEIKSAIVKMESLAEAAKKIKLNNYLLLSRGEERGAGRENNNIMADCFEALIAVIFLDKNFEIAYAFVVDHLFKDKLDYLLKNNLYLSSKSRLQEIIQSKYKKTPIYKVLDEKGPEHKRIFKIGVYFNNKLLGEGTAPSKKEAEEEAAKQALLKA
;
A
#
# COMPACT_ATOMS: atom_id res chain seq x y z
N MET A 1 34.82 -12.36 3.65
CA MET A 1 33.46 -12.82 3.30
C MET A 1 32.75 -11.66 2.66
N ASP A 2 32.45 -11.77 1.36
CA ASP A 2 31.68 -10.73 0.68
C ASP A 2 30.34 -10.56 1.34
N ASN A 3 30.12 -9.39 1.92
CA ASN A 3 28.84 -9.09 2.54
C ASN A 3 27.80 -8.83 1.44
N LYS A 4 27.06 -9.85 1.03
CA LYS A 4 25.99 -9.77 0.00
C LYS A 4 25.05 -8.58 0.20
N TYR A 5 24.80 -8.20 1.45
CA TYR A 5 23.87 -7.13 1.82
C TYR A 5 24.55 -5.79 2.14
N PHE A 6 25.87 -5.68 1.97
CA PHE A 6 26.64 -4.46 2.28
C PHE A 6 26.07 -3.20 1.62
N ASN A 7 25.70 -3.32 0.34
CA ASN A 7 25.15 -2.18 -0.38
C ASN A 7 23.74 -1.79 0.14
N LEU A 8 22.91 -2.77 0.53
CA LEU A 8 21.61 -2.50 1.16
C LEU A 8 21.81 -1.78 2.49
N GLU A 9 22.64 -2.34 3.37
CA GLU A 9 22.93 -1.76 4.69
C GLU A 9 23.45 -0.32 4.58
N LYS A 10 24.27 -0.06 3.58
CA LYS A 10 24.76 1.31 3.29
C LYS A 10 23.65 2.25 2.80
N ILE A 11 22.74 1.77 1.91
CA ILE A 11 21.63 2.58 1.38
C ILE A 11 20.67 2.96 2.50
N ILE A 12 20.32 2.00 3.38
CA ILE A 12 19.35 2.23 4.44
C ILE A 12 19.99 2.68 5.76
N ASN A 13 21.32 2.73 5.82
CA ASN A 13 22.13 3.08 7.01
C ASN A 13 21.82 2.22 8.25
N ILE A 14 21.57 0.91 8.05
CA ILE A 14 21.28 -0.06 9.11
C ILE A 14 22.16 -1.29 8.89
N ASN A 15 22.94 -1.68 9.94
CA ASN A 15 23.71 -2.92 9.93
C ASN A 15 22.94 -4.01 10.67
N PHE A 16 22.78 -5.19 10.06
CA PHE A 16 22.04 -6.30 10.67
C PHE A 16 22.95 -7.25 11.44
N SER A 17 22.47 -7.65 12.61
CA SER A 17 23.12 -8.64 13.47
C SER A 17 22.73 -10.06 13.08
N ASP A 18 21.45 -10.30 12.80
CA ASP A 18 20.94 -11.59 12.34
C ASP A 18 20.86 -11.65 10.79
N ARG A 19 21.92 -12.20 10.20
CA ARG A 19 22.01 -12.37 8.73
C ARG A 19 21.00 -13.36 8.18
N LYS A 20 20.61 -14.37 8.96
CA LYS A 20 19.62 -15.37 8.53
C LYS A 20 18.23 -14.77 8.50
N LEU A 21 17.90 -13.94 9.49
CA LEU A 21 16.65 -13.20 9.53
C LEU A 21 16.55 -12.24 8.35
N LEU A 22 17.64 -11.49 8.05
CA LEU A 22 17.70 -10.61 6.89
C LEU A 22 17.51 -11.37 5.57
N GLU A 23 18.19 -12.51 5.39
CA GLU A 23 18.06 -13.32 4.19
C GLU A 23 16.61 -13.80 4.00
N ASN A 24 15.93 -14.17 5.08
CA ASN A 24 14.55 -14.63 5.03
C ASN A 24 13.57 -13.58 4.44
N ALA A 25 13.83 -12.28 4.62
CA ALA A 25 13.01 -11.23 4.03
C ALA A 25 12.96 -11.27 2.49
N PHE A 26 13.99 -11.86 1.86
CA PHE A 26 14.12 -11.90 0.41
C PHE A 26 13.67 -13.23 -0.21
N ILE A 27 13.25 -14.21 0.58
CA ILE A 27 12.84 -15.54 0.10
C ILE A 27 11.36 -15.51 -0.26
N HIS A 28 11.05 -15.34 -1.54
CA HIS A 28 9.69 -15.50 -2.03
C HIS A 28 9.27 -16.99 -2.01
N ARG A 29 8.00 -17.28 -1.75
CA ARG A 29 7.47 -18.66 -1.70
C ARG A 29 7.78 -19.50 -2.94
N SER A 30 7.87 -18.89 -4.12
CA SER A 30 8.19 -19.59 -5.35
C SER A 30 9.58 -20.23 -5.33
N PHE A 31 10.56 -19.59 -4.66
CA PHE A 31 11.92 -20.12 -4.51
C PHE A 31 11.93 -21.48 -3.81
N LEU A 32 11.08 -21.66 -2.80
CA LEU A 32 10.99 -22.89 -2.02
C LEU A 32 10.44 -24.08 -2.83
N ASN A 33 9.63 -23.81 -3.88
CA ASN A 33 9.12 -24.88 -4.76
C ASN A 33 10.25 -25.61 -5.49
N GLU A 34 11.35 -24.93 -5.77
CA GLU A 34 12.54 -25.50 -6.41
C GLU A 34 13.59 -26.00 -5.39
N HIS A 35 13.43 -25.63 -4.09
CA HIS A 35 14.38 -25.92 -3.03
C HIS A 35 13.71 -26.66 -1.84
N LYS A 36 12.89 -27.68 -2.14
CA LYS A 36 12.05 -28.42 -1.16
C LYS A 36 12.80 -29.04 0.02
N ASN A 37 14.07 -29.38 -0.16
CA ASN A 37 14.93 -29.98 0.87
C ASN A 37 15.65 -28.93 1.74
N SER A 38 15.40 -27.64 1.52
CA SER A 38 15.97 -26.56 2.35
C SER A 38 15.15 -26.37 3.61
N HIS A 39 15.82 -26.05 4.72
CA HIS A 39 15.15 -25.63 5.95
C HIS A 39 14.76 -24.13 5.93
N LEU A 40 14.76 -23.52 4.75
CA LEU A 40 14.41 -22.14 4.53
C LEU A 40 12.89 -21.94 4.65
N ARG A 41 12.50 -20.73 4.97
CA ARG A 41 11.08 -20.30 5.05
C ARG A 41 10.85 -19.14 4.10
N SER A 42 9.62 -19.00 3.59
CA SER A 42 9.23 -17.82 2.84
C SER A 42 9.17 -16.58 3.75
N ASN A 43 9.17 -15.41 3.12
CA ASN A 43 9.03 -14.13 3.81
C ASN A 43 7.60 -13.84 4.30
N GLU A 44 6.60 -14.66 3.96
CA GLU A 44 5.18 -14.41 4.28
C GLU A 44 4.92 -14.14 5.77
N ARG A 45 5.64 -14.78 6.69
CA ARG A 45 5.49 -14.51 8.13
C ARG A 45 6.10 -13.18 8.54
N LEU A 46 7.18 -12.75 7.88
CA LEU A 46 7.79 -11.44 8.09
C LEU A 46 6.92 -10.34 7.47
N GLU A 47 6.37 -10.56 6.28
CA GLU A 47 5.37 -9.70 5.64
C GLU A 47 4.19 -9.43 6.59
N PHE A 48 3.55 -10.49 7.12
CA PHE A 48 2.44 -10.37 8.07
C PHE A 48 2.79 -9.50 9.30
N LEU A 49 3.98 -9.72 9.88
CA LEU A 49 4.44 -8.90 11.00
C LEU A 49 4.77 -7.47 10.55
N GLY A 50 5.40 -7.34 9.39
CA GLY A 50 5.80 -6.04 8.82
C GLY A 50 4.62 -5.14 8.52
N ASP A 51 3.53 -5.66 7.94
CA ASP A 51 2.27 -4.93 7.76
C ASP A 51 1.75 -4.37 9.09
N SER A 52 1.72 -5.20 10.13
CA SER A 52 1.27 -4.77 11.46
C SER A 52 2.16 -3.68 12.06
N VAL A 53 3.47 -3.80 11.94
CA VAL A 53 4.45 -2.79 12.40
C VAL A 53 4.31 -1.51 11.59
N LEU A 54 4.23 -1.59 10.27
CA LEU A 54 4.01 -0.46 9.37
C LEU A 54 2.71 0.29 9.69
N SER A 55 1.64 -0.48 9.93
CA SER A 55 0.33 0.03 10.35
C SER A 55 0.42 0.84 11.64
N LEU A 56 1.14 0.32 12.65
CA LEU A 56 1.38 1.02 13.91
C LEU A 56 2.22 2.27 13.72
N ILE A 57 3.34 2.17 13.00
CA ILE A 57 4.24 3.29 12.70
C ILE A 57 3.46 4.42 12.02
N THR A 58 2.66 4.09 11.01
CA THR A 58 1.85 5.06 10.28
C THR A 58 0.87 5.78 11.20
N SER A 59 0.17 5.03 12.06
CA SER A 59 -0.78 5.59 13.02
C SER A 59 -0.09 6.52 14.02
N VAL A 60 1.05 6.12 14.58
CA VAL A 60 1.83 6.93 15.51
C VAL A 60 2.36 8.20 14.84
N TYR A 61 2.85 8.07 13.61
CA TYR A 61 3.37 9.21 12.85
C TYR A 61 2.29 10.26 12.58
N LEU A 62 1.13 9.82 12.07
CA LEU A 62 0.01 10.71 11.77
C LEU A 62 -0.51 11.39 13.04
N PHE A 63 -0.72 10.64 14.11
CA PHE A 63 -1.19 11.16 15.39
C PHE A 63 -0.25 12.25 15.97
N LYS A 64 1.07 12.05 15.85
CA LYS A 64 2.06 13.00 16.39
C LYS A 64 2.22 14.26 15.54
N ASN A 65 2.19 14.10 14.21
CA ASN A 65 2.58 15.19 13.31
C ASN A 65 1.38 15.96 12.71
N TYR A 66 0.17 15.41 12.80
CA TYR A 66 -1.05 16.00 12.23
C TYR A 66 -2.22 15.99 13.22
N PRO A 67 -2.08 16.64 14.40
CA PRO A 67 -3.08 16.56 15.50
C PRO A 67 -4.43 17.16 15.14
N ASP A 68 -4.50 18.04 14.14
CA ASP A 68 -5.73 18.73 13.74
C ASP A 68 -6.58 17.92 12.73
N LEU A 69 -6.06 16.80 12.22
CA LEU A 69 -6.80 15.94 11.31
C LEU A 69 -7.84 15.11 12.06
N LYS A 70 -8.97 14.85 11.40
CA LYS A 70 -10.03 13.97 11.91
C LYS A 70 -9.65 12.49 11.77
N GLU A 71 -10.30 11.61 12.52
CA GLU A 71 -10.10 10.17 12.45
C GLU A 71 -10.30 9.61 11.03
N GLY A 72 -11.31 10.10 10.29
CA GLY A 72 -11.54 9.72 8.91
C GLY A 72 -10.36 10.08 7.99
N ASP A 73 -9.73 11.25 8.17
CA ASP A 73 -8.55 11.66 7.40
C ASP A 73 -7.37 10.74 7.69
N TYR A 74 -7.14 10.34 8.96
CA TYR A 74 -6.10 9.39 9.31
C TYR A 74 -6.27 8.04 8.58
N THR A 75 -7.50 7.55 8.48
CA THR A 75 -7.83 6.30 7.79
C THR A 75 -7.55 6.40 6.29
N GLU A 76 -7.98 7.47 5.64
CA GLU A 76 -7.75 7.71 4.22
C GLU A 76 -6.25 7.90 3.89
N ILE A 77 -5.54 8.73 4.67
CA ILE A 77 -4.10 8.96 4.50
C ILE A 77 -3.31 7.68 4.69
N LYS A 78 -3.61 6.93 5.77
CA LYS A 78 -2.98 5.63 6.03
C LYS A 78 -3.19 4.69 4.84
N SER A 79 -4.42 4.54 4.36
CA SER A 79 -4.74 3.70 3.21
C SER A 79 -3.98 4.13 1.94
N ALA A 80 -3.83 5.44 1.71
CA ALA A 80 -3.14 5.97 0.55
C ALA A 80 -1.62 5.79 0.60
N ILE A 81 -0.99 5.89 1.78
CA ILE A 81 0.47 5.83 1.91
C ILE A 81 1.01 4.39 1.99
N VAL A 82 0.24 3.45 2.59
CA VAL A 82 0.67 2.05 2.75
C VAL A 82 0.16 1.13 1.65
N LYS A 83 -0.45 1.66 0.60
CA LYS A 83 -0.90 0.84 -0.52
C LYS A 83 0.26 0.18 -1.26
N MET A 84 0.00 -0.97 -1.87
CA MET A 84 0.97 -1.80 -2.59
C MET A 84 1.91 -1.01 -3.51
N GLU A 85 1.37 -0.09 -4.33
CA GLU A 85 2.19 0.70 -5.26
C GLU A 85 3.19 1.61 -4.54
N SER A 86 2.80 2.14 -3.37
CA SER A 86 3.69 2.97 -2.54
C SER A 86 4.84 2.17 -1.97
N LEU A 87 4.55 0.98 -1.44
CA LEU A 87 5.54 0.07 -0.87
C LEU A 87 6.49 -0.45 -1.94
N ALA A 88 5.95 -0.86 -3.10
CA ALA A 88 6.75 -1.31 -4.22
C ALA A 88 7.69 -0.21 -4.75
N GLU A 89 7.23 1.03 -4.82
CA GLU A 89 8.06 2.18 -5.19
C GLU A 89 9.19 2.40 -4.18
N ALA A 90 8.90 2.37 -2.88
CA ALA A 90 9.89 2.48 -1.82
C ALA A 90 10.93 1.34 -1.90
N ALA A 91 10.48 0.10 -2.10
CA ALA A 91 11.33 -1.06 -2.28
C ALA A 91 12.28 -0.93 -3.48
N LYS A 92 11.78 -0.42 -4.62
CA LYS A 92 12.59 -0.17 -5.83
C LYS A 92 13.63 0.92 -5.62
N LYS A 93 13.31 2.01 -4.91
CA LYS A 93 14.24 3.09 -4.58
C LYS A 93 15.47 2.60 -3.80
N ILE A 94 15.27 1.66 -2.87
CA ILE A 94 16.35 1.05 -2.09
C ILE A 94 16.89 -0.25 -2.73
N LYS A 95 16.48 -0.57 -3.96
CA LYS A 95 16.97 -1.66 -4.80
C LYS A 95 16.78 -3.06 -4.20
N LEU A 96 15.66 -3.31 -3.52
CA LEU A 96 15.36 -4.63 -2.92
C LEU A 96 15.25 -5.73 -3.96
N ASN A 97 14.85 -5.41 -5.20
CA ASN A 97 14.79 -6.36 -6.31
C ASN A 97 16.13 -7.11 -6.55
N ASN A 98 17.27 -6.52 -6.22
CA ASN A 98 18.58 -7.14 -6.38
C ASN A 98 18.82 -8.32 -5.43
N TYR A 99 18.06 -8.40 -4.34
CA TYR A 99 18.26 -9.40 -3.27
C TYR A 99 17.23 -10.51 -3.28
N LEU A 100 16.11 -10.34 -4.01
CA LEU A 100 15.03 -11.33 -4.09
C LEU A 100 15.53 -12.71 -4.52
N LEU A 101 15.06 -13.73 -3.84
CA LEU A 101 15.23 -15.15 -4.16
C LEU A 101 13.90 -15.66 -4.72
N LEU A 102 13.86 -15.92 -6.03
CA LEU A 102 12.69 -16.30 -6.80
C LEU A 102 12.92 -17.66 -7.47
N SER A 103 11.84 -18.34 -7.86
CA SER A 103 11.94 -19.47 -8.80
C SER A 103 12.38 -18.98 -10.18
N ARG A 104 12.91 -19.90 -10.98
CA ARG A 104 13.24 -19.61 -12.39
C ARG A 104 12.04 -19.12 -13.20
N GLY A 105 10.84 -19.63 -12.86
CA GLY A 105 9.59 -19.21 -13.48
C GLY A 105 9.28 -17.75 -13.21
N GLU A 106 9.33 -17.32 -11.94
CA GLU A 106 9.12 -15.92 -11.53
C GLU A 106 10.20 -14.98 -12.10
N GLU A 107 11.47 -15.42 -12.12
CA GLU A 107 12.56 -14.63 -12.74
C GLU A 107 12.28 -14.33 -14.21
N ARG A 108 11.82 -15.34 -14.99
CA ARG A 108 11.46 -15.18 -16.41
C ARG A 108 10.21 -14.32 -16.62
N GLY A 109 9.28 -14.36 -15.66
CA GLY A 109 8.03 -13.60 -15.64
C GLY A 109 8.16 -12.17 -15.12
N ALA A 110 9.38 -11.60 -15.04
CA ALA A 110 9.66 -10.30 -14.47
C ALA A 110 9.26 -10.14 -12.99
N GLY A 111 9.32 -11.22 -12.19
CA GLY A 111 8.96 -11.23 -10.77
C GLY A 111 9.71 -10.17 -9.94
N ARG A 112 10.97 -9.82 -10.33
CA ARG A 112 11.73 -8.75 -9.68
C ARG A 112 11.13 -7.35 -9.86
N GLU A 113 10.26 -7.17 -10.84
CA GLU A 113 9.56 -5.90 -11.10
C GLU A 113 8.09 -5.97 -10.65
N ASN A 114 7.63 -7.13 -10.20
CA ASN A 114 6.25 -7.33 -9.72
C ASN A 114 6.00 -6.52 -8.45
N ASN A 115 5.01 -5.64 -8.50
CA ASN A 115 4.71 -4.74 -7.38
C ASN A 115 4.26 -5.47 -6.12
N ASN A 116 3.53 -6.61 -6.23
CA ASN A 116 3.15 -7.39 -5.05
C ASN A 116 4.40 -7.94 -4.36
N ILE A 117 5.28 -8.64 -5.11
CA ILE A 117 6.51 -9.23 -4.56
C ILE A 117 7.40 -8.16 -3.93
N MET A 118 7.47 -6.98 -4.54
CA MET A 118 8.27 -5.87 -4.02
C MET A 118 7.68 -5.26 -2.76
N ALA A 119 6.35 -5.12 -2.69
CA ALA A 119 5.65 -4.62 -1.50
C ALA A 119 5.81 -5.60 -0.32
N ASP A 120 5.55 -6.90 -0.55
CA ASP A 120 5.69 -7.96 0.44
C ASP A 120 7.13 -8.02 1.00
N CYS A 121 8.13 -7.86 0.11
CA CYS A 121 9.54 -7.79 0.49
C CYS A 121 9.85 -6.55 1.35
N PHE A 122 9.26 -5.39 1.06
CA PHE A 122 9.45 -4.17 1.84
C PHE A 122 8.86 -4.31 3.24
N GLU A 123 7.68 -4.88 3.36
CA GLU A 123 7.06 -5.19 4.66
C GLU A 123 7.89 -6.21 5.44
N ALA A 124 8.34 -7.29 4.78
CA ALA A 124 9.23 -8.26 5.40
C ALA A 124 10.52 -7.61 5.93
N LEU A 125 11.10 -6.66 5.21
CA LEU A 125 12.28 -5.91 5.67
C LEU A 125 11.96 -5.03 6.89
N ILE A 126 10.80 -4.39 6.95
CA ILE A 126 10.35 -3.64 8.14
C ILE A 126 10.30 -4.58 9.36
N ALA A 127 9.73 -5.79 9.21
CA ALA A 127 9.71 -6.77 10.28
C ALA A 127 11.12 -7.18 10.74
N VAL A 128 12.04 -7.39 9.80
CA VAL A 128 13.45 -7.71 10.12
C VAL A 128 14.10 -6.58 10.91
N ILE A 129 13.93 -5.34 10.48
CA ILE A 129 14.47 -4.18 11.22
C ILE A 129 13.88 -4.11 12.62
N PHE A 130 12.57 -4.30 12.75
CA PHE A 130 11.90 -4.30 14.05
C PHE A 130 12.43 -5.40 14.98
N LEU A 131 12.61 -6.62 14.48
CA LEU A 131 13.06 -7.78 15.26
C LEU A 131 14.56 -7.75 15.60
N ASP A 132 15.40 -7.29 14.66
CA ASP A 132 16.87 -7.25 14.84
C ASP A 132 17.32 -6.01 15.63
N LYS A 133 16.53 -4.94 15.55
CA LYS A 133 16.82 -3.68 16.25
C LYS A 133 15.74 -3.35 17.27
N ASN A 134 14.80 -2.50 16.89
CA ASN A 134 13.68 -2.06 17.73
C ASN A 134 12.65 -1.27 16.92
N PHE A 135 11.61 -0.80 17.61
CA PHE A 135 10.56 0.02 17.00
C PHE A 135 11.10 1.37 16.48
N GLU A 136 11.98 2.02 17.19
CA GLU A 136 12.50 3.35 16.88
C GLU A 136 13.29 3.35 15.57
N ILE A 137 14.11 2.33 15.33
CA ILE A 137 14.87 2.16 14.08
C ILE A 137 13.92 1.83 12.92
N ALA A 138 12.94 0.94 13.14
CA ALA A 138 11.93 0.64 12.14
C ALA A 138 11.08 1.88 11.79
N TYR A 139 10.72 2.68 12.80
CA TYR A 139 10.00 3.95 12.61
C TYR A 139 10.81 4.94 11.76
N ALA A 140 12.08 5.16 12.09
CA ALA A 140 12.96 6.03 11.32
C ALA A 140 13.10 5.55 9.87
N PHE A 141 13.30 4.25 9.65
CA PHE A 141 13.38 3.65 8.33
C PHE A 141 12.12 3.92 7.48
N VAL A 142 10.92 3.70 8.05
CA VAL A 142 9.65 3.95 7.35
C VAL A 142 9.48 5.44 7.03
N VAL A 143 9.80 6.33 7.96
CA VAL A 143 9.73 7.78 7.74
C VAL A 143 10.65 8.19 6.60
N ASP A 144 11.90 7.74 6.59
CA ASP A 144 12.89 8.16 5.60
C ASP A 144 12.64 7.58 4.21
N HIS A 145 12.15 6.34 4.11
CA HIS A 145 12.05 5.63 2.83
C HIS A 145 10.64 5.56 2.25
N LEU A 146 9.59 5.76 3.07
CA LEU A 146 8.20 5.71 2.61
C LEU A 146 7.48 7.06 2.74
N PHE A 147 7.62 7.77 3.88
CA PHE A 147 6.83 8.98 4.13
C PHE A 147 7.46 10.23 3.54
N LYS A 148 8.79 10.35 3.61
CA LYS A 148 9.52 11.53 3.14
C LYS A 148 9.10 11.91 1.71
N ASP A 149 8.82 13.19 1.50
CA ASP A 149 8.36 13.78 0.25
C ASP A 149 6.99 13.30 -0.26
N LYS A 150 6.63 12.04 -0.02
CA LYS A 150 5.38 11.44 -0.52
C LYS A 150 4.19 11.83 0.33
N LEU A 151 4.31 11.77 1.65
CA LEU A 151 3.20 12.10 2.54
C LEU A 151 2.83 13.57 2.44
N ASP A 152 3.81 14.47 2.45
CA ASP A 152 3.58 15.90 2.27
C ASP A 152 2.92 16.21 0.92
N TYR A 153 3.36 15.53 -0.14
CA TYR A 153 2.75 15.68 -1.46
C TYR A 153 1.29 15.20 -1.49
N LEU A 154 0.99 14.05 -0.87
CA LEU A 154 -0.38 13.54 -0.75
C LEU A 154 -1.28 14.51 0.02
N LEU A 155 -0.80 15.04 1.14
CA LEU A 155 -1.55 15.97 1.98
C LEU A 155 -1.80 17.32 1.31
N LYS A 156 -0.75 17.96 0.79
CA LYS A 156 -0.85 19.28 0.13
C LYS A 156 -1.78 19.27 -1.08
N ASN A 157 -1.90 18.13 -1.77
CA ASN A 157 -2.73 18.00 -2.97
C ASN A 157 -4.06 17.27 -2.73
N ASN A 158 -4.39 16.95 -1.46
CA ASN A 158 -5.57 16.15 -1.07
C ASN A 158 -5.71 14.84 -1.87
N LEU A 159 -4.57 14.21 -2.23
CA LEU A 159 -4.53 12.98 -3.03
C LEU A 159 -4.80 11.72 -2.19
N TYR A 160 -4.94 11.86 -0.89
CA TYR A 160 -5.33 10.78 0.01
C TYR A 160 -6.84 10.55 0.01
N LEU A 161 -7.64 11.58 -0.29
CA LEU A 161 -9.09 11.45 -0.34
C LEU A 161 -9.54 10.60 -1.53
N SER A 162 -10.40 9.63 -1.26
CA SER A 162 -11.11 8.93 -2.31
C SER A 162 -11.99 9.90 -3.10
N SER A 163 -12.29 9.60 -4.37
CA SER A 163 -13.20 10.46 -5.16
C SER A 163 -14.56 10.59 -4.49
N LYS A 164 -15.01 9.52 -3.83
CA LYS A 164 -16.25 9.50 -3.07
C LYS A 164 -16.21 10.46 -1.88
N SER A 165 -15.16 10.40 -1.07
CA SER A 165 -14.94 11.30 0.08
C SER A 165 -14.84 12.76 -0.39
N ARG A 166 -14.06 13.02 -1.42
CA ARG A 166 -13.89 14.36 -2.00
C ARG A 166 -15.20 14.94 -2.53
N LEU A 167 -15.99 14.15 -3.26
CA LEU A 167 -17.30 14.60 -3.75
C LEU A 167 -18.27 14.88 -2.59
N GLN A 168 -18.25 14.04 -1.57
CA GLN A 168 -19.05 14.24 -0.37
C GLN A 168 -18.68 15.54 0.36
N GLU A 169 -17.39 15.82 0.57
CA GLU A 169 -16.93 17.06 1.20
C GLU A 169 -17.37 18.31 0.42
N ILE A 170 -17.20 18.30 -0.92
CA ILE A 170 -17.61 19.42 -1.77
C ILE A 170 -19.12 19.69 -1.64
N ILE A 171 -19.94 18.63 -1.72
CA ILE A 171 -21.40 18.77 -1.64
C ILE A 171 -21.81 19.16 -0.22
N GLN A 172 -21.23 18.55 0.80
CA GLN A 172 -21.59 18.81 2.19
C GLN A 172 -21.14 20.21 2.65
N SER A 173 -20.00 20.71 2.23
CA SER A 173 -19.54 22.07 2.54
C SER A 173 -20.50 23.13 1.98
N LYS A 174 -20.94 22.93 0.71
CA LYS A 174 -21.74 23.89 -0.04
C LYS A 174 -23.23 23.82 0.29
N TYR A 175 -23.77 22.60 0.48
CA TYR A 175 -25.23 22.39 0.54
C TYR A 175 -25.70 21.75 1.85
N LYS A 176 -24.80 21.37 2.77
CA LYS A 176 -25.11 20.68 4.04
C LYS A 176 -25.89 19.36 3.85
N LYS A 177 -25.71 18.71 2.71
CA LYS A 177 -26.30 17.42 2.32
C LYS A 177 -25.24 16.51 1.75
N THR A 178 -25.52 15.22 1.67
CA THR A 178 -24.63 14.21 1.08
C THR A 178 -25.14 13.73 -0.27
N PRO A 179 -24.23 13.30 -1.19
CA PRO A 179 -24.62 12.63 -2.41
C PRO A 179 -25.23 11.25 -2.12
N ILE A 180 -26.09 10.77 -3.04
CA ILE A 180 -26.74 9.46 -2.94
C ILE A 180 -26.28 8.60 -4.08
N TYR A 181 -25.84 7.36 -3.77
CA TYR A 181 -25.43 6.37 -4.77
C TYR A 181 -26.57 5.36 -4.99
N LYS A 182 -26.86 5.05 -6.26
CA LYS A 182 -27.91 4.08 -6.63
C LYS A 182 -27.36 3.11 -7.66
N VAL A 183 -27.63 1.82 -7.46
CA VAL A 183 -27.35 0.80 -8.49
C VAL A 183 -28.33 1.04 -9.64
N LEU A 184 -27.78 1.25 -10.83
CA LEU A 184 -28.53 1.47 -12.07
C LEU A 184 -28.72 0.14 -12.81
N ASP A 185 -27.68 -0.71 -12.78
CA ASP A 185 -27.67 -1.99 -13.47
C ASP A 185 -26.69 -2.95 -12.79
N GLU A 186 -26.97 -4.25 -12.90
CA GLU A 186 -26.12 -5.31 -12.37
C GLU A 186 -26.13 -6.47 -13.36
N LYS A 187 -24.95 -6.81 -13.93
CA LYS A 187 -24.83 -7.82 -14.96
C LYS A 187 -23.73 -8.85 -14.67
N GLY A 188 -23.92 -10.04 -15.22
CA GLY A 188 -22.96 -11.15 -15.13
C GLY A 188 -23.23 -12.15 -14.04
N PRO A 189 -22.59 -13.34 -14.14
CA PRO A 189 -22.68 -14.38 -13.12
C PRO A 189 -21.97 -13.93 -11.83
N GLU A 190 -22.25 -14.59 -10.73
CA GLU A 190 -21.83 -14.22 -9.37
C GLU A 190 -20.29 -13.96 -9.26
N HIS A 191 -19.49 -14.74 -9.94
CA HIS A 191 -18.02 -14.64 -9.96
C HIS A 191 -17.45 -13.63 -10.99
N LYS A 192 -18.31 -13.01 -11.82
CA LYS A 192 -17.95 -11.96 -12.83
C LYS A 192 -19.00 -10.88 -12.90
N ARG A 193 -19.56 -10.52 -11.74
CA ARG A 193 -20.58 -9.49 -11.63
C ARG A 193 -19.99 -8.12 -11.92
N ILE A 194 -20.71 -7.31 -12.69
CA ILE A 194 -20.37 -5.93 -13.00
C ILE A 194 -21.51 -5.05 -12.53
N PHE A 195 -21.20 -4.02 -11.76
CA PHE A 195 -22.14 -3.06 -11.23
C PHE A 195 -22.04 -1.74 -11.98
N LYS A 196 -23.19 -1.20 -12.39
CA LYS A 196 -23.30 0.18 -12.86
C LYS A 196 -23.99 1.00 -11.80
N ILE A 197 -23.33 2.05 -11.28
CA ILE A 197 -23.80 2.91 -10.21
C ILE A 197 -23.84 4.36 -10.68
N GLY A 198 -24.91 5.07 -10.33
CA GLY A 198 -25.04 6.49 -10.50
C GLY A 198 -24.93 7.24 -9.18
N VAL A 199 -24.24 8.36 -9.16
CA VAL A 199 -24.21 9.29 -8.03
C VAL A 199 -25.14 10.47 -8.30
N TYR A 200 -26.00 10.78 -7.33
CA TYR A 200 -27.06 11.79 -7.43
C TYR A 200 -26.95 12.84 -6.34
N PHE A 201 -27.32 14.05 -6.69
CA PHE A 201 -27.57 15.14 -5.75
C PHE A 201 -28.84 15.89 -6.13
N ASN A 202 -29.77 16.08 -5.18
CA ASN A 202 -31.09 16.69 -5.43
C ASN A 202 -31.81 16.08 -6.65
N ASN A 203 -31.83 14.77 -6.78
CA ASN A 203 -32.38 13.98 -7.89
C ASN A 203 -31.69 14.19 -9.26
N LYS A 204 -30.65 14.99 -9.34
CA LYS A 204 -29.85 15.16 -10.55
C LYS A 204 -28.71 14.16 -10.57
N LEU A 205 -28.55 13.42 -11.67
CA LEU A 205 -27.41 12.54 -11.89
C LEU A 205 -26.16 13.39 -12.12
N LEU A 206 -25.12 13.18 -11.29
CA LEU A 206 -23.83 13.87 -11.40
C LEU A 206 -22.80 13.05 -12.19
N GLY A 207 -22.79 11.73 -11.99
CA GLY A 207 -21.85 10.84 -12.66
C GLY A 207 -22.28 9.39 -12.59
N GLU A 208 -21.72 8.55 -13.45
CA GLU A 208 -21.93 7.10 -13.48
C GLU A 208 -20.59 6.38 -13.46
N GLY A 209 -20.54 5.22 -12.81
CA GLY A 209 -19.37 4.35 -12.77
C GLY A 209 -19.74 2.89 -12.98
N THR A 210 -18.84 2.13 -13.59
CA THR A 210 -19.02 0.69 -13.84
C THR A 210 -17.77 -0.04 -13.41
N ALA A 211 -17.93 -1.05 -12.54
CA ALA A 211 -16.80 -1.82 -12.00
C ALA A 211 -17.24 -3.22 -11.50
N PRO A 212 -16.28 -4.12 -11.22
CA PRO A 212 -16.55 -5.47 -10.69
C PRO A 212 -17.13 -5.47 -9.26
N SER A 213 -16.95 -4.40 -8.50
CA SER A 213 -17.54 -4.27 -7.16
C SER A 213 -18.36 -3.00 -7.03
N LYS A 214 -19.36 -3.00 -6.11
CA LYS A 214 -20.15 -1.80 -5.81
C LYS A 214 -19.26 -0.65 -5.34
N LYS A 215 -18.29 -0.92 -4.48
CA LYS A 215 -17.35 0.08 -3.96
C LYS A 215 -16.55 0.76 -5.07
N GLU A 216 -16.00 -0.01 -6.00
CA GLU A 216 -15.25 0.53 -7.14
C GLU A 216 -16.15 1.29 -8.13
N ALA A 217 -17.38 0.81 -8.35
CA ALA A 217 -18.34 1.50 -9.21
C ALA A 217 -18.82 2.84 -8.61
N GLU A 218 -18.99 2.91 -7.29
CA GLU A 218 -19.27 4.17 -6.58
C GLU A 218 -18.11 5.15 -6.68
N GLU A 219 -16.87 4.66 -6.54
CA GLU A 219 -15.65 5.47 -6.66
C GLU A 219 -15.52 6.04 -8.07
N GLU A 220 -15.73 5.23 -9.11
CA GLU A 220 -15.70 5.68 -10.49
C GLU A 220 -16.83 6.68 -10.81
N ALA A 221 -18.05 6.44 -10.27
CA ALA A 221 -19.17 7.39 -10.40
C ALA A 221 -18.84 8.75 -9.79
N ALA A 222 -18.22 8.76 -8.60
CA ALA A 222 -17.78 9.99 -7.93
C ALA A 222 -16.68 10.70 -8.73
N LYS A 223 -15.72 9.96 -9.26
CA LYS A 223 -14.64 10.50 -10.11
C LYS A 223 -15.20 11.18 -11.35
N GLN A 224 -16.15 10.55 -12.04
CA GLN A 224 -16.85 11.13 -13.20
C GLN A 224 -17.66 12.39 -12.83
N ALA A 225 -18.26 12.43 -11.63
CA ALA A 225 -18.95 13.61 -11.13
C ALA A 225 -17.98 14.78 -10.87
N LEU A 226 -16.81 14.52 -10.30
CA LEU A 226 -15.77 15.53 -10.03
C LEU A 226 -15.17 16.13 -11.29
N LEU A 227 -15.10 15.37 -12.39
CA LEU A 227 -14.61 15.89 -13.68
C LEU A 227 -15.59 16.87 -14.37
N LYS A 228 -16.86 16.88 -13.93
CA LYS A 228 -17.93 17.71 -14.50
C LYS A 228 -18.29 18.91 -13.59
N ALA A 229 -17.71 18.97 -12.39
CA ALA A 229 -17.96 20.01 -11.39
C ALA A 229 -17.00 21.18 -11.54
#